data_26f951ed1e883025224e93ef2493f702
#
_entry.id   26f951ed1e883025224e93ef2493f702
#
_cell.length_a   1.000
_cell.length_b   1.000
_cell.length_c   1.000
_cell.angle_alpha   90.00
_cell.angle_beta   90.00
_cell.angle_gamma   90.00
#
_symmetry.space_group_name_H-M   'P 1'
#
loop_
_entity.id
_entity.type
_entity.pdbx_description
1 polymer ?
#
loop_
_entity_poly.entity_id
_entity_poly.type
_entity_poly.pdbx_seq_one_letter_code
_entity_poly.pdbx_strand_id
1 'polypeptide(L)'
;MKKIILSLFFLITNVYSISAQNEAKKLLAIFAHPDDEQSVAPLLVKLVEEGVEVTLVIATDGRLGVNEYNDNKAGDGLAKIRRKEMMCAADILGVKLIHLDYHDQLKAAEGFDGHVPHAQKLILELKNIIDKVKPDAIITFGPDGKTTHMDHRLVGASVTQVFLSQRWGKPMKLYFHGMPSDLLGSQKVRTLRGQERSFLNVQIPFTWDQYDKAYQSLLCHESQYPAEVVMKMKEDKKSFGNRIYLRQFMSSKKVKNRLF
;
A
#
# COMPACT_ATOMS: atom_id res chain seq x y z
N MET A 1 -13.34 -10.18 -84.00
CA MET A 1 -12.72 -9.30 -82.97
C MET A 1 -13.45 -9.54 -81.66
N LYS A 2 -12.89 -10.32 -80.73
CA LYS A 2 -13.50 -10.63 -79.39
C LYS A 2 -12.94 -9.62 -78.40
N LYS A 3 -13.82 -8.85 -77.77
CA LYS A 3 -13.48 -7.95 -76.67
C LYS A 3 -13.45 -8.76 -75.37
N ILE A 4 -12.27 -8.79 -74.74
CA ILE A 4 -12.08 -9.36 -73.40
C ILE A 4 -12.37 -8.24 -72.38
N ILE A 5 -13.38 -8.41 -71.57
CA ILE A 5 -13.69 -7.51 -70.45
C ILE A 5 -12.95 -8.08 -69.23
N LEU A 6 -11.95 -7.33 -68.72
CA LEU A 6 -11.18 -7.63 -67.56
C LEU A 6 -11.91 -7.05 -66.35
N SER A 7 -12.56 -7.91 -65.55
CA SER A 7 -13.23 -7.50 -64.28
C SER A 7 -12.19 -7.46 -63.17
N LEU A 8 -11.93 -6.26 -62.69
CA LEU A 8 -11.02 -5.99 -61.56
C LEU A 8 -11.81 -6.18 -60.24
N PHE A 9 -11.60 -7.30 -59.58
CA PHE A 9 -12.16 -7.54 -58.21
C PHE A 9 -11.28 -6.80 -57.21
N PHE A 10 -11.77 -5.71 -56.61
CA PHE A 10 -11.16 -5.02 -55.50
C PHE A 10 -11.50 -5.80 -54.22
N LEU A 11 -10.53 -6.58 -53.71
CA LEU A 11 -10.64 -7.20 -52.38
C LEU A 11 -10.36 -6.12 -51.31
N ILE A 12 -11.39 -5.60 -50.68
CA ILE A 12 -11.26 -4.73 -49.50
C ILE A 12 -11.00 -5.62 -48.32
N THR A 13 -9.74 -5.79 -47.95
CA THR A 13 -9.36 -6.39 -46.69
C THR A 13 -9.58 -5.40 -45.55
N ASN A 14 -10.67 -5.54 -44.81
CA ASN A 14 -10.88 -4.86 -43.54
C ASN A 14 -9.87 -5.40 -42.53
N VAL A 15 -8.77 -4.67 -42.36
CA VAL A 15 -7.82 -4.89 -41.27
C VAL A 15 -8.47 -4.35 -39.98
N TYR A 16 -9.17 -5.22 -39.26
CA TYR A 16 -9.56 -4.93 -37.90
C TYR A 16 -8.29 -4.88 -37.06
N SER A 17 -7.78 -3.69 -36.79
CA SER A 17 -6.80 -3.47 -35.74
C SER A 17 -7.47 -3.82 -34.40
N ILE A 18 -7.27 -5.05 -33.92
CA ILE A 18 -7.56 -5.42 -32.55
C ILE A 18 -6.53 -4.65 -31.71
N SER A 19 -6.90 -3.45 -31.26
CA SER A 19 -6.19 -2.78 -30.18
C SER A 19 -6.27 -3.70 -28.98
N ALA A 20 -5.18 -4.37 -28.67
CA ALA A 20 -5.06 -5.06 -27.38
C ALA A 20 -5.20 -3.96 -26.31
N GLN A 21 -6.38 -3.87 -25.72
CA GLN A 21 -6.65 -2.97 -24.62
C GLN A 21 -5.72 -3.41 -23.49
N ASN A 22 -4.62 -2.66 -23.27
CA ASN A 22 -3.68 -2.94 -22.20
C ASN A 22 -4.47 -2.87 -20.89
N GLU A 23 -4.72 -4.03 -20.27
CA GLU A 23 -5.43 -4.09 -18.98
C GLU A 23 -4.70 -3.17 -17.99
N ALA A 24 -5.46 -2.30 -17.31
CA ALA A 24 -4.88 -1.36 -16.34
C ALA A 24 -4.09 -2.11 -15.28
N LYS A 25 -2.92 -1.58 -14.92
CA LYS A 25 -2.11 -2.15 -13.85
C LYS A 25 -2.84 -2.04 -12.52
N LYS A 26 -2.66 -3.01 -11.63
CA LYS A 26 -3.32 -3.08 -10.32
C LYS A 26 -2.31 -3.08 -9.20
N LEU A 27 -2.46 -2.11 -8.30
CA LEU A 27 -1.71 -2.06 -7.05
C LEU A 27 -2.63 -2.44 -5.88
N LEU A 28 -2.12 -3.25 -4.96
CA LEU A 28 -2.72 -3.54 -3.67
C LEU A 28 -1.80 -3.00 -2.58
N ALA A 29 -2.22 -1.94 -1.89
CA ALA A 29 -1.52 -1.38 -0.73
C ALA A 29 -2.19 -1.92 0.53
N ILE A 30 -1.43 -2.55 1.44
CA ILE A 30 -1.96 -3.23 2.63
C ILE A 30 -1.25 -2.70 3.87
N PHE A 31 -2.00 -2.09 4.77
CA PHE A 31 -1.49 -1.48 6.00
C PHE A 31 -2.32 -1.89 7.22
N ALA A 32 -1.82 -1.56 8.41
CA ALA A 32 -2.41 -2.02 9.66
C ALA A 32 -3.56 -1.12 10.13
N HIS A 33 -3.35 0.18 10.22
CA HIS A 33 -4.29 1.12 10.82
C HIS A 33 -4.75 2.20 9.83
N PRO A 34 -5.92 2.82 10.07
CA PRO A 34 -6.26 4.08 9.40
C PRO A 34 -5.19 5.14 9.73
N ASP A 35 -4.58 5.76 8.72
CA ASP A 35 -3.46 6.70 8.70
C ASP A 35 -2.10 6.12 8.24
N ASP A 36 -1.91 4.83 8.25
CA ASP A 36 -0.65 4.20 7.80
C ASP A 36 -0.37 4.41 6.30
N GLU A 37 -1.42 4.55 5.49
CA GLU A 37 -1.31 4.81 4.04
C GLU A 37 -0.56 6.10 3.74
N GLN A 38 -0.52 7.04 4.69
CA GLN A 38 0.23 8.29 4.58
C GLN A 38 1.72 8.06 4.32
N SER A 39 2.22 6.90 4.71
CA SER A 39 3.58 6.47 4.43
C SER A 39 3.93 6.45 2.95
N VAL A 40 2.94 6.18 2.10
CA VAL A 40 3.08 6.07 0.64
C VAL A 40 2.04 6.90 -0.13
N ALA A 41 1.26 7.73 0.54
CA ALA A 41 0.15 8.48 -0.05
C ALA A 41 0.53 9.25 -1.33
N PRO A 42 1.66 9.97 -1.43
CA PRO A 42 2.07 10.62 -2.68
C PRO A 42 2.27 9.64 -3.84
N LEU A 43 2.73 8.41 -3.56
CA LEU A 43 2.84 7.36 -4.57
C LEU A 43 1.46 6.85 -5.00
N LEU A 44 0.52 6.70 -4.05
CA LEU A 44 -0.85 6.28 -4.39
C LEU A 44 -1.51 7.28 -5.32
N VAL A 45 -1.42 8.59 -4.99
CA VAL A 45 -1.92 9.68 -5.85
C VAL A 45 -1.30 9.59 -7.25
N LYS A 46 0.03 9.51 -7.33
CA LYS A 46 0.74 9.39 -8.60
C LYS A 46 0.23 8.23 -9.45
N LEU A 47 0.10 7.05 -8.85
CA LEU A 47 -0.31 5.85 -9.59
C LEU A 47 -1.76 5.93 -10.07
N VAL A 48 -2.66 6.52 -9.27
CA VAL A 48 -4.05 6.78 -9.70
C VAL A 48 -4.07 7.74 -10.89
N GLU A 49 -3.28 8.82 -10.87
CA GLU A 49 -3.14 9.75 -11.99
C GLU A 49 -2.57 9.09 -13.26
N GLU A 50 -1.73 8.08 -13.09
CA GLU A 50 -1.17 7.28 -14.19
C GLU A 50 -2.14 6.17 -14.70
N GLY A 51 -3.36 6.11 -14.16
CA GLY A 51 -4.38 5.13 -14.56
C GLY A 51 -4.22 3.74 -13.96
N VAL A 52 -3.43 3.60 -12.87
CA VAL A 52 -3.32 2.34 -12.11
C VAL A 52 -4.55 2.18 -11.22
N GLU A 53 -5.18 1.00 -11.25
CA GLU A 53 -6.23 0.65 -10.29
C GLU A 53 -5.59 0.39 -8.91
N VAL A 54 -5.78 1.31 -7.97
CA VAL A 54 -5.22 1.20 -6.62
C VAL A 54 -6.30 0.74 -5.63
N THR A 55 -6.05 -0.39 -4.98
CA THR A 55 -6.85 -0.87 -3.84
C THR A 55 -6.04 -0.72 -2.56
N LEU A 56 -6.61 -0.03 -1.57
CA LEU A 56 -6.04 0.14 -0.23
C LEU A 56 -6.77 -0.77 0.74
N VAL A 57 -6.03 -1.60 1.46
CA VAL A 57 -6.54 -2.47 2.53
C VAL A 57 -6.00 -1.97 3.86
N ILE A 58 -6.91 -1.72 4.78
CA ILE A 58 -6.60 -1.42 6.19
C ILE A 58 -7.08 -2.59 7.04
N ALA A 59 -6.17 -3.18 7.80
CA ALA A 59 -6.44 -4.43 8.51
C ALA A 59 -7.25 -4.21 9.79
N THR A 60 -6.89 -3.24 10.63
CA THR A 60 -7.53 -3.02 11.93
C THR A 60 -8.39 -1.77 11.98
N ASP A 61 -9.22 -1.68 12.98
CA ASP A 61 -10.12 -0.55 13.19
C ASP A 61 -9.49 0.65 13.93
N GLY A 62 -8.25 0.48 14.43
CA GLY A 62 -7.50 1.53 15.11
C GLY A 62 -8.11 2.00 16.44
N ARG A 63 -8.99 1.20 17.06
CA ARG A 63 -9.74 1.56 18.29
C ARG A 63 -8.90 1.90 19.52
N LEU A 64 -7.63 1.49 19.52
CA LEU A 64 -6.70 1.75 20.63
C LEU A 64 -5.81 2.96 20.39
N GLY A 65 -5.93 3.64 19.24
CA GLY A 65 -5.11 4.79 18.84
C GLY A 65 -5.47 6.08 19.56
N VAL A 66 -5.50 6.06 20.89
CA VAL A 66 -5.65 7.27 21.71
C VAL A 66 -4.37 8.09 21.74
N ASN A 67 -4.49 9.40 21.84
CA ASN A 67 -3.37 10.33 21.88
C ASN A 67 -3.70 11.54 22.75
N GLU A 68 -2.73 12.44 22.92
CA GLU A 68 -2.83 13.64 23.75
C GLU A 68 -3.56 14.83 23.08
N TYR A 69 -3.92 14.71 21.81
CA TYR A 69 -4.46 15.81 21.03
C TYR A 69 -5.98 15.98 21.18
N ASN A 70 -6.66 14.99 21.74
CA ASN A 70 -8.10 15.00 21.90
C ASN A 70 -8.54 14.09 23.06
N ASP A 71 -9.82 14.19 23.47
CA ASP A 71 -10.42 13.42 24.55
C ASP A 71 -11.01 12.08 24.10
N ASN A 72 -10.65 11.57 22.93
CA ASN A 72 -11.12 10.28 22.43
C ASN A 72 -10.69 9.15 23.36
N LYS A 73 -11.64 8.28 23.68
CA LYS A 73 -11.39 7.07 24.47
C LYS A 73 -11.25 5.87 23.55
N ALA A 74 -10.38 4.94 23.92
CA ALA A 74 -10.25 3.66 23.24
C ALA A 74 -11.59 2.90 23.20
N GLY A 75 -11.86 2.22 22.09
CA GLY A 75 -13.03 1.39 21.92
C GLY A 75 -13.84 1.70 20.65
N ASP A 76 -15.09 1.22 20.62
CA ASP A 76 -15.96 1.27 19.44
C ASP A 76 -16.26 2.69 18.94
N GLY A 77 -16.27 3.68 19.84
CA GLY A 77 -16.45 5.09 19.49
C GLY A 77 -15.33 5.57 18.58
N LEU A 78 -14.09 5.34 18.98
CA LEU A 78 -12.90 5.72 18.21
C LEU A 78 -12.79 4.92 16.90
N ALA A 79 -13.10 3.64 16.93
CA ALA A 79 -13.14 2.82 15.71
C ALA A 79 -14.08 3.40 14.65
N LYS A 80 -15.27 3.85 15.05
CA LYS A 80 -16.25 4.49 14.15
C LYS A 80 -15.75 5.81 13.58
N ILE A 81 -15.05 6.61 14.38
CA ILE A 81 -14.44 7.87 13.95
C ILE A 81 -13.36 7.56 12.90
N ARG A 82 -12.39 6.72 13.24
CA ARG A 82 -11.25 6.40 12.37
C ARG A 82 -11.68 5.72 11.07
N ARG A 83 -12.76 4.95 11.07
CA ARG A 83 -13.35 4.41 9.84
C ARG A 83 -13.82 5.54 8.90
N LYS A 84 -14.51 6.56 9.41
CA LYS A 84 -14.97 7.71 8.61
C LYS A 84 -13.80 8.53 8.07
N GLU A 85 -12.80 8.74 8.91
CA GLU A 85 -11.55 9.41 8.53
C GLU A 85 -10.83 8.68 7.39
N MET A 86 -10.73 7.35 7.48
CA MET A 86 -10.12 6.53 6.44
C MET A 86 -10.90 6.57 5.12
N MET A 87 -12.24 6.58 5.20
CA MET A 87 -13.08 6.75 4.00
C MET A 87 -12.83 8.10 3.33
N CYS A 88 -12.79 9.19 4.11
CA CYS A 88 -12.45 10.52 3.62
C CYS A 88 -11.06 10.54 2.95
N ALA A 89 -10.05 9.96 3.60
CA ALA A 89 -8.70 9.89 3.06
C ALA A 89 -8.64 9.09 1.76
N ALA A 90 -9.32 7.95 1.68
CA ALA A 90 -9.37 7.11 0.50
C ALA A 90 -10.03 7.82 -0.70
N ASP A 91 -11.11 8.57 -0.46
CA ASP A 91 -11.80 9.36 -1.48
C ASP A 91 -10.88 10.45 -2.06
N ILE A 92 -10.16 11.18 -1.20
CA ILE A 92 -9.18 12.20 -1.63
C ILE A 92 -8.05 11.58 -2.44
N LEU A 93 -7.52 10.42 -2.01
CA LEU A 93 -6.47 9.69 -2.71
C LEU A 93 -6.96 9.10 -4.04
N GLY A 94 -8.27 8.92 -4.21
CA GLY A 94 -8.87 8.27 -5.39
C GLY A 94 -8.65 6.76 -5.42
N VAL A 95 -8.53 6.12 -4.26
CA VAL A 95 -8.26 4.68 -4.13
C VAL A 95 -9.49 3.92 -3.69
N LYS A 96 -9.59 2.64 -4.07
CA LYS A 96 -10.63 1.74 -3.58
C LYS A 96 -10.26 1.26 -2.18
N LEU A 97 -11.08 1.56 -1.18
CA LEU A 97 -10.85 1.13 0.20
C LEU A 97 -11.49 -0.24 0.50
N ILE A 98 -10.74 -1.11 1.17
CA ILE A 98 -11.20 -2.31 1.86
C ILE A 98 -10.75 -2.17 3.32
N HIS A 99 -11.68 -1.93 4.23
CA HIS A 99 -11.41 -1.82 5.66
C HIS A 99 -11.91 -3.10 6.35
N LEU A 100 -10.98 -3.90 6.92
CA LEU A 100 -11.28 -5.24 7.43
C LEU A 100 -11.82 -5.24 8.86
N ASP A 101 -11.64 -4.13 9.58
CA ASP A 101 -12.16 -3.93 10.93
C ASP A 101 -11.74 -4.97 11.96
N TYR A 102 -10.55 -5.57 11.82
CA TYR A 102 -10.00 -6.37 12.91
C TYR A 102 -9.77 -5.48 14.14
N HIS A 103 -9.99 -6.06 15.31
CA HIS A 103 -9.63 -5.39 16.56
C HIS A 103 -8.14 -5.02 16.53
N ASP A 104 -7.83 -3.80 16.91
CA ASP A 104 -6.46 -3.32 17.06
C ASP A 104 -5.62 -4.31 17.89
N GLN A 105 -4.33 -4.48 17.55
CA GLN A 105 -3.43 -5.48 18.10
C GLN A 105 -3.89 -6.95 17.92
N LEU A 106 -4.91 -7.18 17.06
CA LEU A 106 -5.47 -8.52 16.81
C LEU A 106 -5.68 -9.31 18.09
N LYS A 107 -6.18 -8.62 19.13
CA LYS A 107 -6.45 -9.18 20.46
C LYS A 107 -5.24 -9.80 21.17
N ALA A 108 -4.03 -9.34 20.92
CA ALA A 108 -2.82 -9.88 21.55
C ALA A 108 -2.84 -9.81 23.07
N ALA A 109 -3.55 -8.83 23.65
CA ALA A 109 -3.74 -8.74 25.10
C ALA A 109 -4.53 -9.91 25.69
N GLU A 110 -5.33 -10.63 24.89
CA GLU A 110 -6.05 -11.84 25.30
C GLU A 110 -5.17 -13.10 25.24
N GLY A 111 -3.87 -12.96 24.95
CA GLY A 111 -2.91 -14.06 24.89
C GLY A 111 -3.02 -14.88 23.59
N PHE A 112 -2.46 -16.09 23.64
CA PHE A 112 -2.38 -16.99 22.48
C PHE A 112 -3.76 -17.32 21.90
N ASP A 113 -4.73 -17.68 22.74
CA ASP A 113 -6.06 -18.11 22.30
C ASP A 113 -6.90 -16.95 21.76
N GLY A 114 -6.63 -15.71 22.18
CA GLY A 114 -7.25 -14.52 21.62
C GLY A 114 -6.60 -14.10 20.30
N HIS A 115 -5.28 -14.13 20.22
CA HIS A 115 -4.52 -13.62 19.09
C HIS A 115 -4.51 -14.53 17.86
N VAL A 116 -4.18 -15.82 18.05
CA VAL A 116 -3.91 -16.73 16.93
C VAL A 116 -5.10 -16.90 15.98
N PRO A 117 -6.35 -17.08 16.45
CA PRO A 117 -7.50 -17.19 15.56
C PRO A 117 -7.69 -15.93 14.68
N HIS A 118 -7.45 -14.73 15.24
CA HIS A 118 -7.55 -13.48 14.50
C HIS A 118 -6.45 -13.35 13.45
N ALA A 119 -5.22 -13.72 13.79
CA ALA A 119 -4.10 -13.72 12.83
C ALA A 119 -4.34 -14.73 11.69
N GLN A 120 -4.81 -15.93 11.98
CA GLN A 120 -5.16 -16.93 10.97
C GLN A 120 -6.28 -16.47 10.05
N LYS A 121 -7.34 -15.86 10.62
CA LYS A 121 -8.44 -15.29 9.84
C LYS A 121 -7.96 -14.18 8.91
N LEU A 122 -7.12 -13.26 9.41
CA LEU A 122 -6.51 -12.20 8.59
C LEU A 122 -5.73 -12.78 7.40
N ILE A 123 -4.90 -13.80 7.62
CA ILE A 123 -4.11 -14.46 6.57
C ILE A 123 -5.02 -15.02 5.47
N LEU A 124 -6.11 -15.71 5.84
CA LEU A 124 -7.07 -16.27 4.89
C LEU A 124 -7.81 -15.17 4.12
N GLU A 125 -8.18 -14.10 4.78
CA GLU A 125 -8.88 -12.96 4.16
C GLU A 125 -7.96 -12.20 3.19
N LEU A 126 -6.70 -11.97 3.57
CA LEU A 126 -5.69 -11.38 2.68
C LEU A 126 -5.48 -12.23 1.43
N LYS A 127 -5.43 -13.58 1.58
CA LYS A 127 -5.36 -14.48 0.42
C LYS A 127 -6.55 -14.29 -0.51
N ASN A 128 -7.77 -14.25 0.01
CA ASN A 128 -8.98 -14.07 -0.78
C ASN A 128 -9.00 -12.70 -1.50
N ILE A 129 -8.52 -11.64 -0.84
CA ILE A 129 -8.41 -10.31 -1.45
C ILE A 129 -7.42 -10.32 -2.60
N ILE A 130 -6.24 -10.92 -2.41
CA ILE A 130 -5.21 -11.02 -3.45
C ILE A 130 -5.72 -11.83 -4.64
N ASP A 131 -6.40 -12.96 -4.41
CA ASP A 131 -7.02 -13.77 -5.46
C ASP A 131 -8.10 -13.01 -6.25
N LYS A 132 -8.88 -12.16 -5.57
CA LYS A 132 -9.95 -11.36 -6.18
C LYS A 132 -9.40 -10.16 -6.95
N VAL A 133 -8.49 -9.41 -6.37
CA VAL A 133 -7.89 -8.19 -6.97
C VAL A 133 -6.94 -8.55 -8.09
N LYS A 134 -6.18 -9.64 -7.97
CA LYS A 134 -5.12 -10.08 -8.89
C LYS A 134 -4.13 -8.96 -9.17
N PRO A 135 -3.47 -8.39 -8.14
CA PRO A 135 -2.60 -7.24 -8.31
C PRO A 135 -1.35 -7.58 -9.12
N ASP A 136 -0.76 -6.60 -9.80
CA ASP A 136 0.58 -6.68 -10.40
C ASP A 136 1.67 -6.42 -9.34
N ALA A 137 1.31 -5.61 -8.32
CA ALA A 137 2.20 -5.29 -7.22
C ALA A 137 1.44 -5.17 -5.89
N ILE A 138 2.13 -5.53 -4.80
CA ILE A 138 1.68 -5.30 -3.42
C ILE A 138 2.69 -4.40 -2.74
N ILE A 139 2.22 -3.42 -1.96
CA ILE A 139 3.03 -2.62 -1.05
C ILE A 139 2.53 -2.86 0.38
N THR A 140 3.45 -3.08 1.32
CA THR A 140 3.13 -3.25 2.74
C THR A 140 4.33 -2.87 3.61
N PHE A 141 4.24 -3.09 4.92
CA PHE A 141 5.36 -2.95 5.84
C PHE A 141 6.39 -4.08 5.68
N GLY A 142 7.66 -3.76 5.92
CA GLY A 142 8.71 -4.76 6.06
C GLY A 142 8.70 -5.45 7.45
N PRO A 143 9.63 -6.38 7.68
CA PRO A 143 9.74 -7.09 8.96
C PRO A 143 10.00 -6.18 10.16
N ASP A 144 10.56 -4.99 9.93
CA ASP A 144 10.81 -3.94 10.92
C ASP A 144 9.52 -3.21 11.34
N GLY A 145 8.43 -3.32 10.52
CA GLY A 145 7.16 -2.63 10.74
C GLY A 145 7.28 -1.11 10.66
N LYS A 146 8.37 -0.56 10.10
CA LYS A 146 8.67 0.87 9.98
C LYS A 146 8.75 1.62 11.32
N THR A 147 7.79 1.38 12.24
CA THR A 147 7.67 2.08 13.53
C THR A 147 7.88 1.16 14.73
N THR A 148 8.29 -0.07 14.52
CA THR A 148 8.35 -1.14 15.54
C THR A 148 6.97 -1.57 16.10
N HIS A 149 5.87 -0.99 15.58
CA HIS A 149 4.52 -1.35 16.00
C HIS A 149 4.23 -2.84 15.69
N MET A 150 3.58 -3.51 16.63
CA MET A 150 3.28 -4.94 16.51
C MET A 150 2.41 -5.24 15.29
N ASP A 151 1.33 -4.50 15.08
CA ASP A 151 0.42 -4.72 13.96
C ASP A 151 1.07 -4.46 12.61
N HIS A 152 1.95 -3.47 12.51
CA HIS A 152 2.71 -3.23 11.28
C HIS A 152 3.55 -4.44 10.91
N ARG A 153 4.24 -5.04 11.90
CA ARG A 153 5.04 -6.25 11.70
C ARG A 153 4.17 -7.43 11.33
N LEU A 154 3.05 -7.60 12.05
CA LEU A 154 2.14 -8.72 11.83
C LEU A 154 1.47 -8.65 10.46
N VAL A 155 0.97 -7.48 10.06
CA VAL A 155 0.36 -7.29 8.73
C VAL A 155 1.39 -7.53 7.65
N GLY A 156 2.59 -6.93 7.76
CA GLY A 156 3.67 -7.15 6.80
C GLY A 156 4.10 -8.62 6.70
N ALA A 157 4.22 -9.32 7.84
CA ALA A 157 4.53 -10.74 7.88
C ALA A 157 3.41 -11.58 7.27
N SER A 158 2.14 -11.30 7.58
CA SER A 158 0.98 -12.01 7.03
C SER A 158 0.88 -11.85 5.52
N VAL A 159 1.08 -10.64 5.00
CA VAL A 159 1.13 -10.38 3.56
C VAL A 159 2.26 -11.17 2.90
N THR A 160 3.44 -11.17 3.52
CA THR A 160 4.61 -11.91 3.00
C THR A 160 4.35 -13.42 3.00
N GLN A 161 3.75 -13.95 4.06
CA GLN A 161 3.36 -15.36 4.15
C GLN A 161 2.39 -15.72 3.02
N VAL A 162 1.34 -14.93 2.80
CA VAL A 162 0.38 -15.16 1.73
C VAL A 162 1.06 -15.06 0.37
N PHE A 163 1.89 -14.05 0.13
CA PHE A 163 2.63 -13.89 -1.12
C PHE A 163 3.46 -15.12 -1.48
N LEU A 164 4.08 -15.76 -0.48
CA LEU A 164 4.93 -16.94 -0.65
C LEU A 164 4.16 -18.27 -0.68
N SER A 165 2.89 -18.30 -0.26
CA SER A 165 2.14 -19.55 0.01
C SER A 165 1.81 -20.36 -1.24
N GLN A 166 1.77 -19.73 -2.41
CA GLN A 166 1.33 -20.39 -3.64
C GLN A 166 1.94 -19.77 -4.89
N ARG A 167 1.81 -20.48 -6.03
CA ARG A 167 2.06 -19.91 -7.34
C ARG A 167 0.82 -19.11 -7.76
N TRP A 168 0.99 -17.82 -7.96
CA TRP A 168 -0.06 -16.92 -8.44
C TRP A 168 -0.27 -17.06 -9.95
N GLY A 169 -1.51 -16.88 -10.44
CA GLY A 169 -1.88 -17.04 -11.85
C GLY A 169 -1.18 -16.05 -12.79
N LYS A 170 -0.68 -14.91 -12.26
CA LYS A 170 0.19 -13.97 -12.98
C LYS A 170 1.40 -13.56 -12.14
N PRO A 171 2.48 -13.07 -12.76
CA PRO A 171 3.60 -12.50 -12.03
C PRO A 171 3.16 -11.32 -11.16
N MET A 172 3.54 -11.35 -9.91
CA MET A 172 3.23 -10.33 -8.90
C MET A 172 4.51 -9.93 -8.17
N LYS A 173 4.65 -8.65 -7.82
CA LYS A 173 5.78 -8.14 -7.07
C LYS A 173 5.35 -7.71 -5.67
N LEU A 174 6.20 -7.94 -4.68
CA LEU A 174 5.99 -7.47 -3.31
C LEU A 174 7.05 -6.42 -2.98
N TYR A 175 6.59 -5.30 -2.40
CA TYR A 175 7.44 -4.19 -1.98
C TYR A 175 7.19 -3.87 -0.51
N PHE A 176 8.26 -3.62 0.22
CA PHE A 176 8.21 -3.10 1.57
C PHE A 176 8.53 -1.60 1.56
N HIS A 177 7.68 -0.82 2.20
CA HIS A 177 7.97 0.58 2.44
C HIS A 177 9.14 0.73 3.40
N GLY A 178 10.07 1.62 3.10
CA GLY A 178 11.22 1.93 3.94
C GLY A 178 11.56 3.41 3.95
N MET A 179 12.45 3.80 4.87
CA MET A 179 12.96 5.15 4.98
C MET A 179 14.49 5.09 5.07
N PRO A 180 15.23 5.89 4.28
CA PRO A 180 16.67 5.95 4.39
C PRO A 180 17.10 6.40 5.79
N SER A 181 18.10 5.71 6.37
CA SER A 181 18.60 6.00 7.71
C SER A 181 19.16 7.41 7.85
N ASP A 182 19.79 7.92 6.81
CA ASP A 182 20.38 9.25 6.78
C ASP A 182 19.36 10.40 6.80
N LEU A 183 18.09 10.12 6.48
CA LEU A 183 17.00 11.09 6.54
C LEU A 183 16.35 11.19 7.93
N LEU A 184 16.60 10.27 8.85
CA LEU A 184 15.88 10.18 10.13
C LEU A 184 16.53 10.95 11.29
N GLY A 185 17.69 11.58 11.08
CA GLY A 185 18.40 12.30 12.14
C GLY A 185 18.78 11.39 13.33
N SER A 186 18.94 11.99 14.52
CA SER A 186 19.40 11.29 15.74
C SER A 186 18.36 10.29 16.30
N GLN A 187 17.08 10.46 16.02
CA GLN A 187 16.04 9.56 16.52
C GLN A 187 16.12 8.13 15.93
N LYS A 188 16.75 7.98 14.76
CA LYS A 188 16.96 6.68 14.12
C LYS A 188 17.72 5.68 14.98
N VAL A 189 18.62 6.18 15.82
CA VAL A 189 19.51 5.35 16.66
C VAL A 189 18.71 4.60 17.72
N ARG A 190 17.62 5.18 18.23
CA ARG A 190 16.82 4.57 19.30
C ARG A 190 16.08 3.31 18.86
N THR A 191 15.57 3.27 17.66
CA THR A 191 14.62 2.25 17.21
C THR A 191 15.03 1.59 15.91
N LEU A 192 16.17 1.96 15.32
CA LEU A 192 16.66 1.46 14.03
C LEU A 192 15.58 1.51 12.92
N ARG A 193 14.76 2.56 12.93
CA ARG A 193 13.63 2.71 11.97
C ARG A 193 14.08 2.94 10.53
N GLY A 194 15.31 3.45 10.35
CA GLY A 194 15.88 3.67 9.03
C GLY A 194 16.50 2.42 8.45
N GLN A 195 16.58 2.39 7.14
CA GLN A 195 17.26 1.36 6.37
C GLN A 195 18.42 1.99 5.60
N GLU A 196 19.50 1.24 5.43
CA GLU A 196 20.61 1.68 4.59
C GLU A 196 20.11 1.77 3.12
N ARG A 197 20.55 2.83 2.39
CA ARG A 197 20.00 3.15 1.05
C ARG A 197 20.14 2.03 0.03
N SER A 198 21.21 1.23 0.11
CA SER A 198 21.44 0.12 -0.82
C SER A 198 20.38 -0.98 -0.75
N PHE A 199 19.67 -1.09 0.39
CA PHE A 199 18.52 -2.00 0.52
C PHE A 199 17.22 -1.42 -0.03
N LEU A 200 17.16 -0.11 -0.27
CA LEU A 200 15.98 0.58 -0.82
C LEU A 200 16.11 0.70 -2.34
N ASN A 201 16.03 -0.44 -3.01
CA ASN A 201 16.35 -0.60 -4.41
C ASN A 201 15.28 -0.08 -5.39
N VAL A 202 14.18 0.46 -4.88
CA VAL A 202 13.13 1.11 -5.67
C VAL A 202 12.84 2.50 -5.07
N GLN A 203 13.02 3.53 -5.87
CA GLN A 203 12.85 4.93 -5.45
C GLN A 203 11.95 5.62 -6.46
N ILE A 204 10.76 6.01 -6.07
CA ILE A 204 9.76 6.59 -6.96
C ILE A 204 9.59 8.07 -6.65
N PRO A 205 9.91 8.96 -7.59
CA PRO A 205 9.69 10.38 -7.42
C PRO A 205 8.20 10.71 -7.51
N PHE A 206 7.79 11.73 -6.79
CA PHE A 206 6.47 12.36 -6.89
C PHE A 206 6.61 13.87 -7.07
N THR A 207 5.56 14.53 -7.58
CA THR A 207 5.49 15.98 -7.67
C THR A 207 4.99 16.59 -6.36
N TRP A 208 5.23 17.88 -6.16
CA TRP A 208 4.69 18.56 -4.98
C TRP A 208 3.17 18.67 -5.02
N ASP A 209 2.55 18.72 -6.20
CA ASP A 209 1.08 18.67 -6.34
C ASP A 209 0.52 17.32 -5.88
N GLN A 210 1.19 16.21 -6.23
CA GLN A 210 0.84 14.88 -5.70
C GLN A 210 1.00 14.81 -4.19
N TYR A 211 2.03 15.45 -3.67
CA TYR A 211 2.23 15.56 -2.22
C TYR A 211 1.15 16.42 -1.55
N ASP A 212 0.77 17.54 -2.15
CA ASP A 212 -0.29 18.41 -1.61
C ASP A 212 -1.64 17.68 -1.55
N LYS A 213 -1.97 16.89 -2.56
CA LYS A 213 -3.16 16.04 -2.54
C LYS A 213 -3.08 14.95 -1.45
N ALA A 214 -1.93 14.30 -1.31
CA ALA A 214 -1.68 13.35 -0.23
C ALA A 214 -1.78 14.00 1.15
N TYR A 215 -1.30 15.23 1.29
CA TYR A 215 -1.44 16.02 2.50
C TYR A 215 -2.91 16.31 2.84
N GLN A 216 -3.78 16.61 1.85
CA GLN A 216 -5.22 16.77 2.10
C GLN A 216 -5.85 15.49 2.66
N SER A 217 -5.41 14.31 2.24
CA SER A 217 -5.91 13.06 2.82
C SER A 217 -5.46 12.86 4.27
N LEU A 218 -4.27 13.34 4.66
CA LEU A 218 -3.82 13.29 6.04
C LEU A 218 -4.69 14.16 6.97
N LEU A 219 -5.20 15.30 6.49
CA LEU A 219 -6.12 16.15 7.25
C LEU A 219 -7.44 15.46 7.61
N CYS A 220 -7.82 14.37 6.93
CA CYS A 220 -8.99 13.58 7.31
C CYS A 220 -8.83 12.86 8.66
N HIS A 221 -7.59 12.58 9.08
CA HIS A 221 -7.30 11.81 10.31
C HIS A 221 -7.25 12.71 11.55
N GLU A 222 -8.28 13.52 11.75
CA GLU A 222 -8.37 14.50 12.81
C GLU A 222 -8.25 13.90 14.21
N SER A 223 -8.74 12.68 14.40
CA SER A 223 -8.61 11.97 15.68
C SER A 223 -7.17 11.62 16.04
N GLN A 224 -6.25 11.66 15.06
CA GLN A 224 -4.84 11.29 15.24
C GLN A 224 -3.94 12.52 15.15
N TYR A 225 -4.24 13.48 14.29
CA TYR A 225 -3.37 14.60 13.95
C TYR A 225 -4.19 15.89 13.86
N PRO A 226 -4.07 16.81 14.82
CA PRO A 226 -4.61 18.16 14.68
C PRO A 226 -4.02 18.88 13.44
N ALA A 227 -4.78 19.79 12.86
CA ALA A 227 -4.38 20.48 11.64
C ALA A 227 -3.02 21.18 11.75
N GLU A 228 -2.68 21.77 12.91
CA GLU A 228 -1.37 22.39 13.15
C GLU A 228 -0.22 21.38 13.15
N VAL A 229 -0.45 20.16 13.67
CA VAL A 229 0.52 19.06 13.61
C VAL A 229 0.73 18.63 12.17
N VAL A 230 -0.36 18.48 11.41
CA VAL A 230 -0.30 18.13 9.99
C VAL A 230 0.43 19.19 9.17
N MET A 231 0.20 20.49 9.43
CA MET A 231 0.94 21.58 8.78
C MET A 231 2.45 21.47 9.03
N LYS A 232 2.84 21.22 10.27
CA LYS A 232 4.26 20.99 10.61
C LYS A 232 4.83 19.77 9.91
N MET A 233 4.11 18.65 9.88
CA MET A 233 4.51 17.44 9.15
C MET A 233 4.71 17.71 7.65
N LYS A 234 3.89 18.58 7.06
CA LYS A 234 4.02 19.01 5.67
C LYS A 234 5.33 19.73 5.41
N GLU A 235 5.71 20.64 6.28
CA GLU A 235 6.97 21.39 6.19
C GLU A 235 8.18 20.49 6.38
N ASP A 236 8.15 19.67 7.43
CA ASP A 236 9.22 18.72 7.74
C ASP A 236 9.49 17.76 6.58
N LYS A 237 8.42 17.31 5.88
CA LYS A 237 8.55 16.40 4.74
C LYS A 237 9.35 16.98 3.59
N LYS A 238 9.32 18.27 3.36
CA LYS A 238 10.12 18.91 2.31
C LYS A 238 11.62 18.64 2.48
N SER A 239 12.08 18.52 3.74
CA SER A 239 13.49 18.21 4.05
C SER A 239 13.87 16.77 3.69
N PHE A 240 12.92 15.84 3.61
CA PHE A 240 13.14 14.44 3.21
C PHE A 240 13.15 14.23 1.70
N GLY A 241 12.87 15.28 0.92
CA GLY A 241 12.77 15.22 -0.54
C GLY A 241 11.47 14.59 -1.04
N ASN A 242 11.38 14.48 -2.35
CA ASN A 242 10.16 14.09 -3.07
C ASN A 242 10.22 12.66 -3.62
N ARG A 243 10.62 11.71 -2.80
CA ARG A 243 10.69 10.28 -3.18
C ARG A 243 10.02 9.39 -2.14
N ILE A 244 9.38 8.33 -2.63
CA ILE A 244 8.99 7.17 -1.83
C ILE A 244 10.06 6.10 -2.04
N TYR A 245 10.52 5.53 -0.94
CA TYR A 245 11.55 4.50 -0.92
C TYR A 245 10.93 3.14 -0.62
N LEU A 246 11.23 2.17 -1.46
CA LEU A 246 10.72 0.80 -1.32
C LEU A 246 11.87 -0.19 -1.45
N ARG A 247 11.72 -1.33 -0.80
CA ARG A 247 12.56 -2.50 -0.98
C ARG A 247 11.74 -3.59 -1.67
N GLN A 248 12.14 -4.00 -2.87
CA GLN A 248 11.52 -5.13 -3.53
C GLN A 248 11.92 -6.42 -2.81
N PHE A 249 10.91 -7.18 -2.37
CA PHE A 249 11.11 -8.50 -1.80
C PHE A 249 11.40 -9.51 -2.91
N MET A 250 12.51 -10.24 -2.80
CA MET A 250 12.96 -11.24 -3.78
C MET A 250 13.08 -10.72 -5.22
N SER A 251 14.25 -10.26 -5.60
CA SER A 251 14.55 -9.88 -6.98
C SER A 251 14.82 -11.06 -7.91
N SER A 252 15.12 -12.27 -7.39
CA SER A 252 15.45 -13.47 -8.16
C SER A 252 14.78 -14.71 -7.58
N LYS A 253 14.23 -15.54 -8.48
CA LYS A 253 13.68 -16.87 -8.15
C LYS A 253 14.65 -18.01 -8.46
N LYS A 254 15.92 -17.71 -8.72
CA LYS A 254 16.94 -18.75 -8.99
C LYS A 254 17.23 -19.54 -7.72
N VAL A 255 17.14 -20.85 -7.83
CA VAL A 255 17.53 -21.77 -6.74
C VAL A 255 19.05 -21.77 -6.61
N LYS A 256 19.55 -21.62 -5.40
CA LYS A 256 20.95 -21.79 -5.05
C LYS A 256 21.07 -22.98 -4.11
N ASN A 257 22.11 -23.78 -4.29
CA ASN A 257 22.38 -24.99 -3.49
C ASN A 257 23.50 -24.78 -2.45
N ARG A 258 23.97 -23.54 -2.28
CA ARG A 258 24.99 -23.16 -1.30
C ARG A 258 24.73 -21.74 -0.79
N LEU A 259 25.18 -21.44 0.43
CA LEU A 259 25.03 -20.13 1.04
C LEU A 259 26.03 -19.11 0.51
N PHE A 260 27.25 -19.57 0.22
CA PHE A 260 28.37 -18.73 -0.21
C PHE A 260 28.93 -19.21 -1.54
#